data_28a0d06e68e6d719aaed877fb994dbfe
#
_entry.id   28a0d06e68e6d719aaed877fb994dbfe
#
_cell.length_a   1.000
_cell.length_b   1.000
_cell.length_c   1.000
_cell.angle_alpha   90.00
_cell.angle_beta   90.00
_cell.angle_gamma   90.00
#
_symmetry.space_group_name_H-M   'P 1'
#
loop_
_entity.id
_entity.type
_entity.pdbx_description
1 polymer ?
#
loop_
_entity_poly.entity_id
_entity_poly.type
_entity_poly.pdbx_seq_one_letter_code
_entity_poly.pdbx_strand_id
1 'polypeptide(L)'
;MIQRKQSVFLLVAAILTIVCLCLPIGVFHPKNLGVDTAMYNLWIQYGNGSVSYTVCPLFCILLMATVTSFFTIFKFNNRKLQIKLCGWNNLLIVVWYIAYAVFAWMFKGELDADFKIGFVSVLPLVSMILIFMARKAIKADEALLRAADRIR
;
A
#
# COMPACT_ATOMS: atom_id res chain seq x y z
N MET A 1 27.59 -5.69 -0.30
CA MET A 1 26.79 -6.18 0.85
C MET A 1 25.57 -5.31 1.20
N ILE A 2 25.55 -4.02 0.90
CA ILE A 2 24.46 -3.08 1.27
C ILE A 2 23.18 -3.30 0.44
N GLN A 3 23.28 -3.76 -0.80
CA GLN A 3 22.15 -4.09 -1.67
C GLN A 3 21.15 -5.10 -1.08
N ARG A 4 21.59 -6.03 -0.24
CA ARG A 4 20.70 -7.01 0.40
C ARG A 4 19.68 -6.37 1.34
N LYS A 5 20.08 -5.34 2.10
CA LYS A 5 19.17 -4.65 3.05
C LYS A 5 18.04 -3.90 2.33
N GLN A 6 18.36 -3.26 1.20
CA GLN A 6 17.38 -2.50 0.39
C GLN A 6 16.32 -3.42 -0.21
N SER A 7 16.74 -4.56 -0.78
CA SER A 7 15.83 -5.56 -1.35
C SER A 7 14.94 -6.19 -0.28
N VAL A 8 15.46 -6.41 0.94
CA VAL A 8 14.66 -6.94 2.06
C VAL A 8 13.55 -5.95 2.46
N PHE A 9 13.85 -4.65 2.58
CA PHE A 9 12.82 -3.65 2.89
C PHE A 9 11.71 -3.60 1.84
N LEU A 10 12.06 -3.64 0.55
CA LEU A 10 11.09 -3.65 -0.54
C LEU A 10 10.28 -4.95 -0.57
N LEU A 11 10.90 -6.08 -0.28
CA LEU A 11 10.22 -7.38 -0.23
C LEU A 11 9.22 -7.44 0.93
N VAL A 12 9.62 -7.00 2.12
CA VAL A 12 8.72 -6.93 3.28
C VAL A 12 7.56 -5.97 2.99
N ALA A 13 7.82 -4.80 2.40
CA ALA A 13 6.78 -3.87 2.00
C ALA A 13 5.78 -4.50 1.00
N ALA A 14 6.28 -5.26 0.02
CA ALA A 14 5.42 -5.98 -0.93
C ALA A 14 4.56 -7.06 -0.25
N ILE A 15 5.12 -7.82 0.69
CA ILE A 15 4.37 -8.82 1.47
C ILE A 15 3.26 -8.14 2.28
N LEU A 16 3.55 -7.03 2.96
CA LEU A 16 2.56 -6.30 3.75
C LEU A 16 1.41 -5.76 2.90
N THR A 17 1.71 -5.25 1.69
CA THR A 17 0.66 -4.80 0.77
C THR A 17 -0.18 -5.96 0.23
N ILE A 18 0.41 -7.15 -0.03
CA ILE A 18 -0.34 -8.36 -0.42
C ILE A 18 -1.27 -8.81 0.72
N VAL A 19 -0.78 -8.85 1.96
CA VAL A 19 -1.61 -9.19 3.12
C VAL A 19 -2.79 -8.22 3.24
N CYS A 20 -2.55 -6.91 3.03
CA CYS A 20 -3.63 -5.91 3.03
C CYS A 20 -4.65 -6.14 1.89
N LEU A 21 -4.22 -6.63 0.71
CA LEU A 21 -5.12 -6.95 -0.39
C LEU A 21 -6.07 -8.10 -0.06
N CYS A 22 -5.62 -9.06 0.75
CA CYS A 22 -6.37 -10.29 1.05
C CYS A 22 -7.32 -10.15 2.25
N LEU A 23 -7.08 -9.20 3.16
CA LEU A 23 -7.81 -9.07 4.41
C LEU A 23 -8.78 -7.88 4.40
N PRO A 24 -9.84 -7.90 5.26
CA PRO A 24 -10.76 -6.78 5.39
C PRO A 24 -10.06 -5.55 5.97
N ILE A 25 -10.26 -4.40 5.34
CA ILE A 25 -9.64 -3.11 5.74
C ILE A 25 -10.51 -2.29 6.68
N GLY A 26 -11.80 -2.65 6.81
CA GLY A 26 -12.71 -1.99 7.72
C GLY A 26 -14.03 -2.74 7.85
N VAL A 27 -14.83 -2.36 8.85
CA VAL A 27 -16.15 -2.93 9.11
C VAL A 27 -17.12 -1.78 9.39
N PHE A 28 -18.29 -1.84 8.78
CA PHE A 28 -19.42 -0.96 9.05
C PHE A 28 -20.38 -1.65 10.02
N HIS A 29 -20.62 -1.03 11.16
CA HIS A 29 -21.60 -1.48 12.16
C HIS A 29 -22.88 -0.66 11.97
N PRO A 30 -23.99 -1.23 11.49
CA PRO A 30 -25.25 -0.51 11.34
C PRO A 30 -25.77 -0.05 12.70
N LYS A 31 -26.30 1.17 12.79
CA LYS A 31 -26.87 1.74 14.02
C LYS A 31 -28.17 1.08 14.43
N ASN A 32 -28.87 0.47 13.46
CA ASN A 32 -30.10 -0.28 13.69
C ASN A 32 -29.82 -1.78 13.72
N LEU A 33 -30.80 -2.61 14.10
CA LEU A 33 -30.74 -4.07 14.08
C LEU A 33 -30.37 -4.58 12.67
N GLY A 34 -29.07 -4.71 12.39
CA GLY A 34 -28.51 -5.14 11.12
C GLY A 34 -27.24 -5.97 11.31
N VAL A 35 -26.81 -6.64 10.24
CA VAL A 35 -25.59 -7.45 10.25
C VAL A 35 -24.41 -6.60 9.76
N ASP A 36 -23.25 -6.80 10.36
CA ASP A 36 -22.01 -6.09 10.02
C ASP A 36 -21.66 -6.24 8.53
N THR A 37 -21.18 -5.16 7.94
CA THR A 37 -20.73 -5.11 6.55
C THR A 37 -19.21 -5.00 6.52
N ALA A 38 -18.54 -6.00 5.94
CA ALA A 38 -17.08 -6.02 5.85
C ALA A 38 -16.60 -5.36 4.55
N MET A 39 -15.64 -4.44 4.67
CA MET A 39 -14.99 -3.77 3.54
C MET A 39 -13.64 -4.40 3.25
N TYR A 40 -13.50 -4.94 2.05
CA TYR A 40 -12.24 -5.41 1.46
C TYR A 40 -11.73 -4.40 0.43
N ASN A 41 -10.50 -4.59 -0.03
CA ASN A 41 -9.97 -3.74 -1.12
C ASN A 41 -10.72 -3.94 -2.45
N LEU A 42 -11.20 -5.15 -2.73
CA LEU A 42 -11.84 -5.49 -4.01
C LEU A 42 -13.37 -5.35 -3.97
N TRP A 43 -13.99 -5.69 -2.83
CA TRP A 43 -15.45 -5.70 -2.66
C TRP A 43 -15.87 -5.28 -1.26
N ILE A 44 -17.15 -4.93 -1.13
CA ILE A 44 -17.86 -4.82 0.15
C ILE A 44 -18.80 -6.01 0.26
N GLN A 45 -18.73 -6.71 1.38
CA GLN A 45 -19.60 -7.84 1.71
C GLN A 45 -20.65 -7.35 2.70
N TYR A 46 -21.89 -7.25 2.23
CA TYR A 46 -23.02 -6.89 3.07
C TYR A 46 -23.47 -8.05 3.94
N GLY A 47 -24.09 -7.76 5.08
CA GLY A 47 -24.57 -8.78 6.02
C GLY A 47 -25.64 -9.73 5.46
N ASN A 48 -26.31 -9.39 4.37
CA ASN A 48 -27.23 -10.25 3.63
C ASN A 48 -26.54 -11.23 2.66
N GLY A 49 -25.19 -11.25 2.62
CA GLY A 49 -24.40 -12.07 1.71
C GLY A 49 -24.21 -11.48 0.31
N SER A 50 -24.81 -10.35 -0.01
CA SER A 50 -24.57 -9.68 -1.29
C SER A 50 -23.18 -9.03 -1.32
N VAL A 51 -22.61 -8.91 -2.52
CA VAL A 51 -21.26 -8.37 -2.73
C VAL A 51 -21.35 -7.22 -3.74
N SER A 52 -20.72 -6.08 -3.41
CA SER A 52 -20.59 -4.95 -4.33
C SER A 52 -19.12 -4.68 -4.65
N TYR A 53 -18.81 -4.52 -5.93
CA TYR A 53 -17.45 -4.23 -6.43
C TYR A 53 -17.16 -2.74 -6.60
N THR A 54 -17.95 -1.86 -6.01
CA THR A 54 -17.80 -0.40 -6.14
C THR A 54 -16.43 0.10 -5.65
N VAL A 55 -15.81 -0.61 -4.70
CA VAL A 55 -14.48 -0.29 -4.14
C VAL A 55 -13.30 -0.87 -4.92
N CYS A 56 -13.54 -1.52 -6.07
CA CYS A 56 -12.51 -2.10 -6.93
C CYS A 56 -11.31 -1.15 -7.23
N PRO A 57 -11.48 0.17 -7.37
CA PRO A 57 -10.34 1.08 -7.56
C PRO A 57 -9.29 1.01 -6.46
N LEU A 58 -9.67 0.72 -5.20
CA LEU A 58 -8.71 0.54 -4.09
C LEU A 58 -7.79 -0.65 -4.35
N PHE A 59 -8.36 -1.76 -4.80
CA PHE A 59 -7.60 -2.95 -5.17
C PHE A 59 -6.61 -2.66 -6.30
N CYS A 60 -7.04 -1.99 -7.36
CA CYS A 60 -6.18 -1.66 -8.50
C CYS A 60 -4.99 -0.79 -8.08
N ILE A 61 -5.20 0.25 -7.26
CA ILE A 61 -4.15 1.14 -6.80
C ILE A 61 -3.13 0.38 -5.95
N LEU A 62 -3.59 -0.43 -4.99
CA LEU A 62 -2.69 -1.18 -4.10
C LEU A 62 -1.98 -2.32 -4.83
N LEU A 63 -2.62 -2.95 -5.82
CA LEU A 63 -2.01 -3.94 -6.70
C LEU A 63 -0.89 -3.31 -7.51
N MET A 64 -1.11 -2.13 -8.11
CA MET A 64 -0.07 -1.38 -8.83
C MET A 64 1.11 -1.03 -7.93
N ALA A 65 0.86 -0.64 -6.67
CA ALA A 65 1.91 -0.38 -5.69
C ALA A 65 2.73 -1.66 -5.39
N THR A 66 2.07 -2.80 -5.24
CA THR A 66 2.71 -4.10 -5.00
C THR A 66 3.58 -4.52 -6.19
N VAL A 67 3.05 -4.45 -7.40
CA VAL A 67 3.79 -4.76 -8.65
C VAL A 67 5.00 -3.83 -8.79
N THR A 68 4.83 -2.53 -8.52
CA THR A 68 5.93 -1.55 -8.55
C THR A 68 7.03 -1.90 -7.53
N SER A 69 6.68 -2.39 -6.34
CA SER A 69 7.64 -2.85 -5.33
C SER A 69 8.47 -4.02 -5.87
N PHE A 70 7.83 -5.05 -6.45
CA PHE A 70 8.54 -6.17 -7.06
C PHE A 70 9.42 -5.73 -8.22
N PHE A 71 8.89 -4.92 -9.13
CA PHE A 71 9.66 -4.41 -10.27
C PHE A 71 10.90 -3.61 -9.82
N THR A 72 10.78 -2.86 -8.72
CA THR A 72 11.88 -2.10 -8.14
C THR A 72 13.00 -3.02 -7.63
N ILE A 73 12.67 -4.20 -7.07
CA ILE A 73 13.65 -5.19 -6.62
C ILE A 73 14.46 -5.72 -7.81
N PHE A 74 13.80 -6.05 -8.94
CA PHE A 74 14.48 -6.59 -10.12
C PHE A 74 15.33 -5.56 -10.88
N LYS A 75 15.04 -4.25 -10.72
CA LYS A 75 15.78 -3.17 -11.39
C LYS A 75 17.01 -2.69 -10.59
N PHE A 76 17.69 -3.60 -9.86
CA PHE A 76 18.86 -3.29 -9.05
C PHE A 76 20.03 -2.69 -9.83
N ASN A 77 20.10 -2.89 -11.15
CA ASN A 77 21.18 -2.40 -12.01
C ASN A 77 21.06 -0.89 -12.31
N ASN A 78 19.84 -0.33 -12.26
CA ASN A 78 19.54 1.08 -12.54
C ASN A 78 19.08 1.82 -11.28
N ARG A 79 20.03 2.25 -10.42
CA ARG A 79 19.75 2.90 -9.13
C ARG A 79 18.91 4.18 -9.25
N LYS A 80 19.15 5.01 -10.27
CA LYS A 80 18.37 6.22 -10.52
C LYS A 80 16.89 5.93 -10.78
N LEU A 81 16.62 4.87 -11.55
CA LEU A 81 15.26 4.41 -11.84
C LEU A 81 14.62 3.83 -10.58
N GLN A 82 15.37 3.07 -9.79
CA GLN A 82 14.91 2.49 -8.53
C GLN A 82 14.47 3.58 -7.53
N ILE A 83 15.22 4.67 -7.40
CA ILE A 83 14.86 5.81 -6.55
C ILE A 83 13.55 6.47 -7.01
N LYS A 84 13.36 6.62 -8.33
CA LYS A 84 12.11 7.16 -8.92
C LYS A 84 10.92 6.24 -8.64
N LEU A 85 11.10 4.92 -8.84
CA LEU A 85 10.06 3.91 -8.59
C LEU A 85 9.63 3.86 -7.12
N CYS A 86 10.58 3.94 -6.17
CA CYS A 86 10.26 4.05 -4.74
C CYS A 86 9.43 5.32 -4.44
N GLY A 87 9.76 6.44 -5.09
CA GLY A 87 8.99 7.68 -4.95
C GLY A 87 7.56 7.54 -5.48
N TRP A 88 7.43 6.95 -6.66
CA TRP A 88 6.15 6.69 -7.30
C TRP A 88 5.28 5.72 -6.48
N ASN A 89 5.89 4.69 -5.92
CA ASN A 89 5.21 3.72 -5.08
C ASN A 89 4.64 4.36 -3.80
N ASN A 90 5.42 5.22 -3.13
CA ASN A 90 4.91 5.96 -1.98
C ASN A 90 3.73 6.88 -2.35
N LEU A 91 3.78 7.50 -3.53
CA LEU A 91 2.67 8.31 -4.03
C LEU A 91 1.41 7.45 -4.25
N LEU A 92 1.54 6.25 -4.82
CA LEU A 92 0.41 5.32 -5.00
C LEU A 92 -0.22 4.94 -3.65
N ILE A 93 0.57 4.70 -2.61
CA ILE A 93 0.04 4.40 -1.27
C ILE A 93 -0.71 5.61 -0.69
N VAL A 94 -0.21 6.83 -0.88
CA VAL A 94 -0.92 8.06 -0.46
C VAL A 94 -2.27 8.19 -1.18
N VAL A 95 -2.28 7.99 -2.50
CA VAL A 95 -3.52 8.00 -3.31
C VAL A 95 -4.50 6.93 -2.82
N TRP A 96 -4.00 5.75 -2.46
CA TRP A 96 -4.82 4.68 -1.88
C TRP A 96 -5.49 5.14 -0.56
N TYR A 97 -4.75 5.82 0.35
CA TYR A 97 -5.34 6.33 1.59
C TYR A 97 -6.40 7.40 1.35
N ILE A 98 -6.19 8.29 0.37
CA ILE A 98 -7.18 9.30 0.00
C ILE A 98 -8.44 8.61 -0.52
N ALA A 99 -8.30 7.65 -1.43
CA ALA A 99 -9.42 6.89 -1.96
C ALA A 99 -10.15 6.09 -0.86
N TYR A 100 -9.39 5.45 0.06
CA TYR A 100 -9.93 4.73 1.20
C TYR A 100 -10.79 5.64 2.10
N ALA A 101 -10.30 6.84 2.43
CA ALA A 101 -11.04 7.81 3.23
C ALA A 101 -12.33 8.28 2.52
N VAL A 102 -12.28 8.53 1.22
CA VAL A 102 -13.44 8.93 0.41
C VAL A 102 -14.50 7.82 0.39
N PHE A 103 -14.12 6.58 0.12
CA PHE A 103 -15.05 5.46 0.11
C PHE A 103 -15.62 5.18 1.51
N ALA A 104 -14.81 5.21 2.56
CA ALA A 104 -15.26 5.04 3.93
C ALA A 104 -16.30 6.10 4.33
N TRP A 105 -16.09 7.35 3.91
CA TRP A 105 -17.06 8.44 4.17
C TRP A 105 -18.35 8.28 3.37
N MET A 106 -18.24 7.91 2.10
CA MET A 106 -19.39 7.72 1.19
C MET A 106 -20.30 6.59 1.70
N PHE A 107 -19.73 5.43 2.01
CA PHE A 107 -20.49 4.27 2.51
C PHE A 107 -21.00 4.45 3.94
N LYS A 108 -20.33 5.22 4.78
CA LYS A 108 -20.84 5.60 6.11
C LYS A 108 -22.15 6.36 6.01
N GLY A 109 -22.27 7.27 5.03
CA GLY A 109 -23.51 8.02 4.78
C GLY A 109 -24.62 7.17 4.17
N GLU A 110 -24.28 6.28 3.24
CA GLU A 110 -25.23 5.43 2.53
C GLU A 110 -25.81 4.31 3.42
N LEU A 111 -24.99 3.73 4.30
CA LEU A 111 -25.38 2.62 5.17
C LEU A 111 -25.90 3.08 6.54
N ASP A 112 -25.89 4.38 6.83
CA ASP A 112 -26.17 4.92 8.20
C ASP A 112 -25.49 4.08 9.31
N ALA A 113 -24.23 3.77 9.10
CA ALA A 113 -23.44 2.87 9.92
C ALA A 113 -22.21 3.57 10.51
N ASP A 114 -21.76 3.10 11.66
CA ASP A 114 -20.50 3.54 12.22
C ASP A 114 -19.34 2.74 11.63
N PHE A 115 -18.39 3.47 11.01
CA PHE A 115 -17.22 2.86 10.38
C PHE A 115 -16.10 2.60 11.39
N LYS A 116 -15.70 1.35 11.51
CA LYS A 116 -14.53 0.92 12.30
C LYS A 116 -13.36 0.60 11.38
N ILE A 117 -12.28 1.35 11.55
CA ILE A 117 -11.04 1.13 10.79
C ILE A 117 -10.46 -0.23 11.20
N GLY A 118 -10.23 -1.10 10.22
CA GLY A 118 -9.56 -2.38 10.43
C GLY A 118 -8.06 -2.20 10.70
N PHE A 119 -7.47 -3.00 11.58
CA PHE A 119 -6.02 -2.99 11.85
C PHE A 119 -5.19 -3.20 10.57
N VAL A 120 -5.72 -3.94 9.62
CA VAL A 120 -5.08 -4.24 8.34
C VAL A 120 -4.79 -2.98 7.52
N SER A 121 -5.60 -1.92 7.66
CA SER A 121 -5.38 -0.64 6.97
C SER A 121 -4.09 0.09 7.41
N VAL A 122 -3.47 -0.33 8.51
CA VAL A 122 -2.15 0.19 8.96
C VAL A 122 -0.99 -0.41 8.15
N LEU A 123 -1.16 -1.59 7.54
CA LEU A 123 -0.09 -2.28 6.82
C LEU A 123 0.50 -1.48 5.65
N PRO A 124 -0.30 -0.80 4.80
CA PRO A 124 0.26 0.05 3.74
C PRO A 124 1.08 1.24 4.30
N LEU A 125 0.75 1.76 5.50
CA LEU A 125 1.53 2.82 6.14
C LEU A 125 2.91 2.31 6.55
N VAL A 126 2.99 1.12 7.14
CA VAL A 126 4.26 0.47 7.46
C VAL A 126 5.06 0.22 6.18
N SER A 127 4.41 -0.24 5.11
CA SER A 127 5.04 -0.43 3.80
C SER A 127 5.61 0.87 3.25
N MET A 128 4.90 1.99 3.37
CA MET A 128 5.35 3.31 2.95
C MET A 128 6.64 3.73 3.68
N ILE A 129 6.72 3.49 4.99
CA ILE A 129 7.93 3.77 5.80
C ILE A 129 9.10 2.92 5.31
N LEU A 130 8.88 1.62 5.09
CA LEU A 130 9.93 0.70 4.61
C LEU A 130 10.44 1.10 3.22
N ILE A 131 9.56 1.49 2.30
CA ILE A 131 9.92 1.97 0.96
C ILE A 131 10.72 3.28 1.06
N PHE A 132 10.34 4.18 1.98
CA PHE A 132 11.08 5.41 2.22
C PHE A 132 12.50 5.13 2.76
N MET A 133 12.63 4.19 3.69
CA MET A 133 13.94 3.74 4.20
C MET A 133 14.78 3.09 3.09
N ALA A 134 14.19 2.24 2.26
CA ALA A 134 14.85 1.67 1.09
C ALA A 134 15.35 2.77 0.14
N ARG A 135 14.50 3.75 -0.20
CA ARG A 135 14.85 4.90 -1.04
C ARG A 135 16.03 5.69 -0.49
N LYS A 136 16.04 5.95 0.83
CA LYS A 136 17.13 6.67 1.50
C LYS A 136 18.45 5.89 1.43
N ALA A 137 18.39 4.58 1.64
CA ALA A 137 19.56 3.69 1.55
C ALA A 137 20.12 3.64 0.11
N ILE A 138 19.26 3.53 -0.91
CA ILE A 138 19.68 3.54 -2.33
C ILE A 138 20.35 4.86 -2.70
N LYS A 139 19.82 6.01 -2.24
CA LYS A 139 20.45 7.32 -2.47
C LYS A 139 21.82 7.43 -1.83
N ALA A 140 21.99 6.93 -0.61
CA ALA A 140 23.29 6.91 0.08
C ALA A 140 24.33 6.09 -0.69
N ASP A 141 23.95 4.92 -1.18
CA ASP A 141 24.81 4.06 -2.00
C ASP A 141 25.21 4.73 -3.33
N GLU A 142 24.28 5.42 -3.99
CA GLU A 142 24.57 6.15 -5.22
C GLU A 142 25.58 7.29 -4.97
N ALA A 143 25.44 7.99 -3.84
CA ALA A 143 26.36 9.06 -3.45
C ALA A 143 27.79 8.53 -3.20
N LEU A 144 27.92 7.39 -2.55
CA LEU A 144 29.22 6.74 -2.30
C LEU A 144 29.91 6.33 -3.62
N LEU A 145 29.16 5.78 -4.58
CA LEU A 145 29.72 5.40 -5.88
C LEU A 145 30.20 6.62 -6.66
N ARG A 146 29.40 7.69 -6.68
CA ARG A 146 29.82 8.93 -7.35
C ARG A 146 31.07 9.55 -6.72
N ALA A 147 31.23 9.43 -5.41
CA ALA A 147 32.43 9.88 -4.72
C ALA A 147 33.66 9.05 -5.12
N ALA A 148 33.51 7.73 -5.20
CA ALA A 148 34.58 6.81 -5.64
C ALA A 148 35.00 7.07 -7.10
N ASP A 149 34.05 7.33 -8.00
CA ASP A 149 34.36 7.64 -9.41
C ASP A 149 35.10 8.98 -9.62
N ARG A 150 34.98 9.91 -8.67
CA ARG A 150 35.70 11.20 -8.70
C ARG A 150 37.17 11.10 -8.31
N ILE A 151 37.54 10.04 -7.62
CA ILE A 151 38.92 9.84 -7.10
C ILE A 151 39.77 9.08 -8.12
N ARG A 152 39.17 8.56 -9.18
CA ARG A 152 39.84 7.81 -10.27
C ARG A 152 40.04 8.69 -11.50
#